data_a1e482ccc78ba9bcd5412cc2e025c37b
#
_entry.id   a1e482ccc78ba9bcd5412cc2e025c37b
#
_cell.length_a   1.000
_cell.length_b   1.000
_cell.length_c   1.000
_cell.angle_alpha   90.00
_cell.angle_beta   90.00
_cell.angle_gamma   90.00
#
_symmetry.space_group_name_H-M   'P 1'
#
loop_
_entity.id
_entity.type
_entity.pdbx_description
1 polymer ?
#
loop_
_entity_poly.entity_id
_entity_poly.type
_entity_poly.pdbx_seq_one_letter_code
_entity_poly.pdbx_strand_id
1 'polypeptide(L)'
;MNEKKHKKIIFVCTGNTCRSPMAEALLKSELKRLHIQDVEVCSAGLAVGKDSTVNPYSVKTLAENGLELVNFYSTPLCEGHLENSVIICMTERQRQQLSQARLRLYHEGRISQKENNIYSFADLVGYEIPDPYGLTLDHYRYVFEKLSFAMKSIVEKFCQEKPAPKKRGRPKKSEQEKAQTAANRQKKKSASVSADGAAPKKRGRPRKKPLYAEKNTTPNA
;
A
#
# COMPACT_ATOMS: atom_id res chain seq x y z
N MET A 1 -10.81 6.08 17.24
CA MET A 1 -9.48 6.62 16.94
C MET A 1 -8.89 5.77 15.85
N ASN A 2 -8.74 6.29 14.61
CA ASN A 2 -8.05 5.55 13.54
C ASN A 2 -6.57 5.54 13.92
N GLU A 3 -6.05 4.40 14.32
CA GLU A 3 -4.61 4.19 14.42
C GLU A 3 -4.01 4.44 13.04
N LYS A 4 -3.23 5.51 12.90
CA LYS A 4 -2.41 5.74 11.71
C LYS A 4 -1.44 4.56 11.61
N LYS A 5 -1.75 3.63 10.72
CA LYS A 5 -0.89 2.47 10.45
C LYS A 5 0.40 3.02 9.85
N HIS A 6 1.48 3.03 10.63
CA HIS A 6 2.79 3.42 10.13
C HIS A 6 3.12 2.55 8.92
N LYS A 7 3.34 3.18 7.79
CA LYS A 7 3.73 2.48 6.57
C LYS A 7 5.21 2.13 6.65
N LYS A 8 5.56 0.87 6.42
CA LYS A 8 6.94 0.41 6.33
C LYS A 8 7.27 0.02 4.91
N ILE A 9 8.35 0.56 4.35
CA ILE A 9 8.87 0.23 3.03
C ILE A 9 10.23 -0.44 3.18
N ILE A 10 10.39 -1.60 2.55
CA ILE A 10 11.62 -2.40 2.62
C ILE A 10 12.15 -2.61 1.21
N PHE A 11 13.35 -2.10 0.94
CA PHE A 11 14.06 -2.39 -0.30
C PHE A 11 14.81 -3.71 -0.18
N VAL A 12 14.68 -4.59 -1.17
CA VAL A 12 15.30 -5.91 -1.15
C VAL A 12 16.17 -6.11 -2.37
N CYS A 13 17.42 -6.53 -2.13
CA CYS A 13 18.33 -7.04 -3.15
C CYS A 13 18.94 -8.38 -2.69
N THR A 14 19.95 -8.89 -3.36
CA THR A 14 20.56 -10.19 -2.98
C THR A 14 21.32 -10.07 -1.66
N GLY A 15 22.36 -9.27 -1.60
CA GLY A 15 23.30 -9.24 -0.44
C GLY A 15 23.07 -8.09 0.53
N ASN A 16 22.18 -7.15 0.27
CA ASN A 16 22.00 -5.91 1.05
C ASN A 16 23.29 -5.08 1.19
N THR A 17 24.13 -5.08 0.16
CA THR A 17 25.43 -4.40 0.17
C THR A 17 25.54 -3.25 -0.84
N CYS A 18 24.75 -3.28 -1.92
CA CYS A 18 24.88 -2.29 -3.01
C CYS A 18 23.56 -1.55 -3.27
N ARG A 19 22.62 -2.18 -3.98
CA ARG A 19 21.39 -1.56 -4.51
C ARG A 19 20.41 -1.13 -3.42
N SER A 20 20.04 -2.03 -2.54
CA SER A 20 19.01 -1.75 -1.52
C SER A 20 19.46 -0.73 -0.47
N PRO A 21 20.74 -0.66 -0.02
CA PRO A 21 21.20 0.43 0.83
C PRO A 21 21.13 1.81 0.15
N MET A 22 21.51 1.89 -1.13
CA MET A 22 21.39 3.14 -1.89
C MET A 22 19.93 3.59 -2.04
N ALA A 23 19.02 2.64 -2.30
CA ALA A 23 17.59 2.93 -2.40
C ALA A 23 17.00 3.41 -1.06
N GLU A 24 17.43 2.82 0.06
CA GLU A 24 17.04 3.24 1.41
C GLU A 24 17.47 4.68 1.71
N ALA A 25 18.75 5.00 1.46
CA ALA A 25 19.27 6.35 1.67
C ALA A 25 18.53 7.40 0.83
N LEU A 26 18.29 7.08 -0.46
CA LEU A 26 17.56 7.94 -1.37
C LEU A 26 16.12 8.21 -0.90
N LEU A 27 15.38 7.16 -0.55
CA LEU A 27 13.99 7.35 -0.12
C LEU A 27 13.91 8.09 1.21
N LYS A 28 14.78 7.79 2.18
CA LYS A 28 14.87 8.54 3.45
C LYS A 28 15.12 10.03 3.20
N SER A 29 16.04 10.36 2.30
CA SER A 29 16.32 11.77 1.93
C SER A 29 15.12 12.44 1.27
N GLU A 30 14.44 11.75 0.35
CA GLU A 30 13.26 12.28 -0.34
C GLU A 30 12.09 12.51 0.62
N LEU A 31 11.83 11.58 1.54
CA LEU A 31 10.80 11.73 2.58
C LEU A 31 11.10 12.92 3.49
N LYS A 32 12.37 13.10 3.90
CA LYS A 32 12.80 14.24 4.68
C LYS A 32 12.58 15.57 3.93
N ARG A 33 12.91 15.62 2.64
CA ARG A 33 12.69 16.79 1.77
C ARG A 33 11.20 17.15 1.65
N LEU A 34 10.32 16.12 1.62
CA LEU A 34 8.86 16.28 1.51
C LEU A 34 8.15 16.41 2.87
N HIS A 35 8.89 16.43 3.99
CA HIS A 35 8.36 16.47 5.36
C HIS A 35 7.38 15.32 5.69
N ILE A 36 7.58 14.13 5.10
CA ILE A 36 6.80 12.93 5.37
C ILE A 36 7.50 12.15 6.50
N GLN A 37 6.84 11.98 7.65
CA GLN A 37 7.44 11.38 8.85
C GLN A 37 6.81 10.05 9.28
N ASP A 38 5.69 9.66 8.68
CA ASP A 38 4.89 8.48 9.05
C ASP A 38 5.23 7.23 8.23
N VAL A 39 6.39 7.23 7.56
CA VAL A 39 6.90 6.12 6.74
C VAL A 39 8.25 5.66 7.27
N GLU A 40 8.33 4.42 7.73
CA GLU A 40 9.59 3.75 8.08
C GLU A 40 10.22 3.19 6.80
N VAL A 41 11.50 3.45 6.58
CA VAL A 41 12.25 2.92 5.43
C VAL A 41 13.45 2.14 5.92
N CYS A 42 13.60 0.91 5.43
CA CYS A 42 14.77 0.08 5.67
C CYS A 42 15.09 -0.77 4.42
N SER A 43 16.17 -1.53 4.49
CA SER A 43 16.54 -2.47 3.43
C SER A 43 16.98 -3.82 3.99
N ALA A 44 16.88 -4.87 3.17
CA ALA A 44 17.26 -6.22 3.53
C ALA A 44 17.81 -7.00 2.33
N GLY A 45 18.45 -8.13 2.60
CA GLY A 45 18.99 -9.04 1.58
C GLY A 45 18.35 -10.41 1.61
N LEU A 46 18.19 -11.03 0.45
CA LEU A 46 17.72 -12.41 0.33
C LEU A 46 18.77 -13.42 0.79
N ALA A 47 20.06 -13.10 0.59
CA ALA A 47 21.21 -13.93 0.93
C ALA A 47 22.35 -13.03 1.42
N VAL A 48 22.28 -12.65 2.68
CA VAL A 48 23.31 -11.81 3.33
C VAL A 48 24.42 -12.71 3.83
N GLY A 49 25.66 -12.44 3.40
CA GLY A 49 26.84 -13.14 3.90
C GLY A 49 27.15 -12.76 5.35
N LYS A 50 27.85 -13.64 6.05
CA LYS A 50 28.37 -13.35 7.39
C LYS A 50 29.32 -12.14 7.29
N ASP A 51 29.19 -11.19 8.20
CA ASP A 51 30.00 -9.96 8.26
C ASP A 51 29.91 -9.07 7.00
N SER A 52 28.81 -9.18 6.24
CA SER A 52 28.58 -8.33 5.05
C SER A 52 28.41 -6.88 5.44
N THR A 53 29.15 -6.00 4.77
CA THR A 53 29.06 -4.54 4.91
C THR A 53 28.65 -3.88 3.60
N VAL A 54 28.31 -2.61 3.66
CA VAL A 54 28.02 -1.83 2.43
C VAL A 54 29.26 -1.78 1.54
N ASN A 55 29.05 -2.00 0.25
CA ASN A 55 30.11 -1.91 -0.73
C ASN A 55 30.72 -0.49 -0.77
N PRO A 56 32.06 -0.33 -0.76
CA PRO A 56 32.71 0.98 -0.77
C PRO A 56 32.25 1.90 -1.91
N TYR A 57 31.94 1.35 -3.10
CA TYR A 57 31.44 2.15 -4.22
C TYR A 57 30.02 2.65 -3.98
N SER A 58 29.17 1.90 -3.26
CA SER A 58 27.85 2.41 -2.85
C SER A 58 28.00 3.59 -1.86
N VAL A 59 28.89 3.46 -0.88
CA VAL A 59 29.19 4.55 0.08
C VAL A 59 29.72 5.78 -0.65
N LYS A 60 30.68 5.58 -1.56
CA LYS A 60 31.26 6.68 -2.34
C LYS A 60 30.23 7.37 -3.22
N THR A 61 29.39 6.60 -3.92
CA THR A 61 28.33 7.15 -4.77
C THR A 61 27.32 7.96 -3.97
N LEU A 62 26.93 7.48 -2.79
CA LEU A 62 26.05 8.23 -1.88
C LEU A 62 26.69 9.52 -1.44
N ALA A 63 27.95 9.50 -1.00
CA ALA A 63 28.69 10.69 -0.56
C ALA A 63 28.83 11.73 -1.68
N GLU A 64 29.10 11.33 -2.92
CA GLU A 64 29.13 12.21 -4.10
C GLU A 64 27.80 12.96 -4.32
N ASN A 65 26.68 12.41 -3.82
CA ASN A 65 25.34 12.99 -3.91
C ASN A 65 24.84 13.60 -2.57
N GLY A 66 25.74 13.82 -1.60
CA GLY A 66 25.40 14.41 -0.31
C GLY A 66 24.53 13.52 0.59
N LEU A 67 24.56 12.20 0.36
CA LEU A 67 23.84 11.21 1.14
C LEU A 67 24.81 10.34 1.93
N GLU A 68 24.32 9.83 3.07
CA GLU A 68 25.08 8.92 3.92
C GLU A 68 24.18 7.80 4.47
N LEU A 69 24.81 6.70 4.84
CA LEU A 69 24.20 5.59 5.59
C LEU A 69 24.74 5.64 7.02
N VAL A 70 23.92 6.08 7.96
CA VAL A 70 24.28 6.14 9.39
C VAL A 70 23.94 4.82 10.05
N ASN A 71 24.93 4.22 10.76
CA ASN A 71 24.75 2.97 11.53
C ASN A 71 24.10 1.84 10.70
N PHE A 72 24.52 1.69 9.45
CA PHE A 72 23.98 0.69 8.56
C PHE A 72 24.69 -0.66 8.72
N TYR A 73 23.91 -1.71 8.81
CA TYR A 73 24.37 -3.11 8.77
C TYR A 73 23.56 -3.90 7.76
N SER A 74 24.23 -4.72 6.95
CA SER A 74 23.54 -5.61 6.01
C SER A 74 22.68 -6.60 6.79
N THR A 75 21.37 -6.55 6.56
CA THR A 75 20.36 -7.30 7.33
C THR A 75 19.69 -8.35 6.45
N PRO A 76 19.62 -9.62 6.87
CA PRO A 76 18.86 -10.63 6.16
C PRO A 76 17.36 -10.35 6.23
N LEU A 77 16.64 -10.65 5.14
CA LEU A 77 15.19 -10.59 5.12
C LEU A 77 14.63 -11.69 6.03
N CYS A 78 13.77 -11.33 6.98
CA CYS A 78 13.12 -12.27 7.89
C CYS A 78 11.59 -12.23 7.72
N GLU A 79 10.89 -13.19 8.31
CA GLU A 79 9.42 -13.31 8.21
C GLU A 79 8.68 -12.07 8.71
N GLY A 80 9.15 -11.46 9.79
CA GLY A 80 8.58 -10.22 10.32
C GLY A 80 8.61 -9.05 9.32
N HIS A 81 9.50 -9.09 8.33
CA HIS A 81 9.51 -8.13 7.25
C HIS A 81 8.39 -8.34 6.22
N LEU A 82 7.78 -9.54 6.16
CA LEU A 82 6.73 -9.88 5.23
C LEU A 82 5.34 -9.45 5.71
N GLU A 83 5.22 -9.07 6.97
CA GLU A 83 3.98 -8.57 7.56
C GLU A 83 3.96 -7.05 7.66
N ASN A 84 2.83 -6.45 7.33
CA ASN A 84 2.57 -5.00 7.47
C ASN A 84 3.56 -4.08 6.74
N SER A 85 4.28 -4.59 5.72
CA SER A 85 5.29 -3.84 4.96
C SER A 85 4.99 -3.85 3.47
N VAL A 86 5.44 -2.81 2.78
CA VAL A 86 5.59 -2.80 1.33
C VAL A 86 7.02 -3.20 1.01
N ILE A 87 7.20 -4.25 0.22
CA ILE A 87 8.51 -4.75 -0.17
C ILE A 87 8.78 -4.40 -1.63
N ILE A 88 9.93 -3.81 -1.91
CA ILE A 88 10.34 -3.40 -3.26
C ILE A 88 11.64 -4.11 -3.62
N CYS A 89 11.54 -5.05 -4.55
CA CYS A 89 12.66 -5.86 -5.05
C CYS A 89 13.34 -5.16 -6.24
N MET A 90 14.65 -5.31 -6.37
CA MET A 90 15.43 -4.72 -7.46
C MET A 90 15.10 -5.34 -8.82
N THR A 91 14.73 -6.64 -8.85
CA THR A 91 14.40 -7.38 -10.06
C THR A 91 13.12 -8.17 -9.93
N GLU A 92 12.52 -8.49 -11.07
CA GLU A 92 11.32 -9.32 -11.15
C GLU A 92 11.57 -10.75 -10.62
N ARG A 93 12.75 -11.31 -10.90
CA ARG A 93 13.16 -12.61 -10.36
C ARG A 93 13.13 -12.63 -8.82
N GLN A 94 13.65 -11.59 -8.17
CA GLN A 94 13.62 -11.47 -6.70
C GLN A 94 12.18 -11.36 -6.19
N ARG A 95 11.33 -10.59 -6.86
CA ARG A 95 9.91 -10.46 -6.52
C ARG A 95 9.19 -11.81 -6.57
N GLN A 96 9.38 -12.57 -7.66
CA GLN A 96 8.75 -13.88 -7.84
C GLN A 96 9.20 -14.87 -6.77
N GLN A 97 10.50 -14.97 -6.51
CA GLN A 97 11.05 -15.84 -5.46
C GLN A 97 10.45 -15.51 -4.08
N LEU A 98 10.40 -14.23 -3.75
CA LEU A 98 9.89 -13.77 -2.46
C LEU A 98 8.38 -13.95 -2.34
N SER A 99 7.62 -13.71 -3.41
CA SER A 99 6.16 -13.95 -3.44
C SER A 99 5.83 -15.42 -3.24
N GLN A 100 6.59 -16.33 -3.83
CA GLN A 100 6.43 -17.78 -3.62
C GLN A 100 6.77 -18.19 -2.19
N ALA A 101 7.88 -17.69 -1.63
CA ALA A 101 8.26 -17.95 -0.26
C ALA A 101 7.19 -17.46 0.73
N ARG A 102 6.69 -16.24 0.53
CA ARG A 102 5.62 -15.65 1.32
C ARG A 102 4.33 -16.48 1.27
N LEU A 103 3.95 -16.95 0.09
CA LEU A 103 2.76 -17.80 -0.07
C LEU A 103 2.88 -19.12 0.71
N ARG A 104 4.07 -19.75 0.72
CA ARG A 104 4.32 -20.95 1.54
C ARG A 104 4.16 -20.65 3.03
N LEU A 105 4.78 -19.57 3.53
CA LEU A 105 4.67 -19.16 4.93
C LEU A 105 3.22 -18.86 5.35
N TYR A 106 2.42 -18.29 4.45
CA TYR A 106 1.00 -18.08 4.69
C TYR A 106 0.24 -19.42 4.81
N HIS A 107 0.49 -20.39 3.92
CA HIS A 107 -0.13 -21.73 4.01
C HIS A 107 0.33 -22.53 5.24
N GLU A 108 1.54 -22.28 5.71
CA GLU A 108 2.07 -22.86 6.95
C GLU A 108 1.53 -22.16 8.22
N GLY A 109 0.75 -21.09 8.09
CA GLY A 109 0.21 -20.31 9.20
C GLY A 109 1.25 -19.46 9.94
N ARG A 110 2.42 -19.23 9.35
CA ARG A 110 3.54 -18.48 9.95
C ARG A 110 3.40 -16.97 9.76
N ILE A 111 2.63 -16.54 8.78
CA ILE A 111 2.27 -15.14 8.55
C ILE A 111 0.75 -15.02 8.39
N SER A 112 0.19 -13.93 8.90
CA SER A 112 -1.26 -13.70 8.96
C SER A 112 -1.82 -13.02 7.70
N GLN A 113 -1.02 -12.23 7.01
CA GLN A 113 -1.47 -11.45 5.85
C GLN A 113 -1.52 -12.28 4.57
N LYS A 114 -2.71 -12.34 3.96
CA LYS A 114 -2.91 -12.92 2.63
C LYS A 114 -2.45 -11.98 1.50
N GLU A 115 -2.57 -10.67 1.69
CA GLU A 115 -2.26 -9.69 0.66
C GLU A 115 -0.77 -9.66 0.32
N ASN A 116 -0.48 -9.64 -0.99
CA ASN A 116 0.88 -9.59 -1.50
C ASN A 116 1.27 -8.13 -1.78
N ASN A 117 2.03 -7.53 -0.85
CA ASN A 117 2.56 -6.18 -0.98
C ASN A 117 4.02 -6.19 -1.47
N ILE A 118 4.37 -7.13 -2.36
CA ILE A 118 5.71 -7.28 -2.92
C ILE A 118 5.70 -6.80 -4.37
N TYR A 119 6.54 -5.84 -4.67
CA TYR A 119 6.69 -5.20 -5.99
C TYR A 119 8.12 -5.34 -6.47
N SER A 120 8.33 -5.33 -7.78
CA SER A 120 9.64 -5.09 -8.40
C SER A 120 9.75 -3.63 -8.85
N PHE A 121 10.96 -3.15 -9.11
CA PHE A 121 11.13 -1.86 -9.78
C PHE A 121 10.46 -1.85 -11.16
N ALA A 122 10.45 -2.99 -11.87
CA ALA A 122 9.74 -3.11 -13.15
C ALA A 122 8.22 -2.85 -13.01
N ASP A 123 7.58 -3.31 -11.92
CA ASP A 123 6.16 -3.02 -11.64
C ASP A 123 5.87 -1.54 -11.35
N LEU A 124 6.87 -0.80 -10.90
CA LEU A 124 6.70 0.58 -10.45
C LEU A 124 7.09 1.61 -11.52
N VAL A 125 8.15 1.33 -12.26
CA VAL A 125 8.79 2.28 -13.19
C VAL A 125 9.13 1.68 -14.55
N GLY A 126 8.77 0.42 -14.80
CA GLY A 126 8.94 -0.24 -16.09
C GLY A 126 10.36 -0.76 -16.39
N TYR A 127 11.27 -0.73 -15.41
CA TYR A 127 12.62 -1.27 -15.57
C TYR A 127 13.15 -1.87 -14.27
N GLU A 128 14.09 -2.80 -14.40
CA GLU A 128 14.81 -3.39 -13.28
C GLU A 128 16.06 -2.60 -12.93
N ILE A 129 16.55 -2.79 -11.70
CA ILE A 129 17.79 -2.21 -11.22
C ILE A 129 18.94 -3.22 -11.45
N PRO A 130 19.88 -2.94 -12.37
CA PRO A 130 20.97 -3.85 -12.67
C PRO A 130 21.91 -4.05 -11.47
N ASP A 131 22.62 -5.16 -11.44
CA ASP A 131 23.55 -5.46 -10.34
C ASP A 131 24.94 -4.86 -10.64
N PRO A 132 25.42 -3.90 -9.84
CA PRO A 132 26.74 -3.31 -10.02
C PRO A 132 27.86 -4.08 -9.32
N TYR A 133 27.53 -5.18 -8.60
CA TYR A 133 28.51 -5.92 -7.81
C TYR A 133 29.66 -6.46 -8.69
N GLY A 134 30.90 -6.23 -8.27
CA GLY A 134 32.08 -6.60 -9.04
C GLY A 134 32.42 -5.69 -10.24
N LEU A 135 31.61 -4.65 -10.47
CA LEU A 135 31.83 -3.68 -11.55
C LEU A 135 32.46 -2.37 -11.04
N THR A 136 32.69 -1.42 -11.95
CA THR A 136 33.35 -0.14 -11.68
C THR A 136 32.42 0.86 -10.97
N LEU A 137 32.98 1.94 -10.41
CA LEU A 137 32.24 3.02 -9.79
C LEU A 137 31.18 3.65 -10.72
N ASP A 138 31.44 3.73 -12.01
CA ASP A 138 30.47 4.31 -12.95
C ASP A 138 29.19 3.46 -13.07
N HIS A 139 29.30 2.14 -12.91
CA HIS A 139 28.11 1.29 -12.82
C HIS A 139 27.27 1.58 -11.54
N TYR A 140 27.93 1.91 -10.43
CA TYR A 140 27.22 2.31 -9.20
C TYR A 140 26.54 3.66 -9.36
N ARG A 141 27.19 4.63 -10.01
CA ARG A 141 26.59 5.93 -10.37
C ARG A 141 25.37 5.76 -11.27
N TYR A 142 25.47 4.91 -12.30
CA TYR A 142 24.34 4.59 -13.18
C TYR A 142 23.17 3.94 -12.41
N VAL A 143 23.46 3.00 -11.53
CA VAL A 143 22.44 2.37 -10.67
C VAL A 143 21.80 3.40 -9.76
N PHE A 144 22.58 4.31 -9.17
CA PHE A 144 22.08 5.39 -8.32
C PHE A 144 21.14 6.32 -9.09
N GLU A 145 21.47 6.70 -10.30
CA GLU A 145 20.58 7.52 -11.16
C GLU A 145 19.25 6.82 -11.41
N LYS A 146 19.27 5.54 -11.79
CA LYS A 146 18.04 4.75 -11.98
C LYS A 146 17.20 4.68 -10.72
N LEU A 147 17.81 4.47 -9.57
CA LEU A 147 17.13 4.49 -8.28
C LEU A 147 16.52 5.87 -8.00
N SER A 148 17.26 6.95 -8.23
CA SER A 148 16.80 8.32 -8.00
C SER A 148 15.56 8.66 -8.81
N PHE A 149 15.52 8.31 -10.10
CA PHE A 149 14.34 8.50 -10.95
C PHE A 149 13.09 7.76 -10.44
N ALA A 150 13.28 6.60 -9.83
CA ALA A 150 12.18 5.80 -9.33
C ALA A 150 11.56 6.35 -8.03
N MET A 151 12.30 7.15 -7.24
CA MET A 151 11.85 7.59 -5.91
C MET A 151 10.54 8.36 -5.96
N LYS A 152 10.34 9.21 -6.97
CA LYS A 152 9.08 9.96 -7.14
C LYS A 152 7.87 9.04 -7.25
N SER A 153 7.93 8.03 -8.11
CA SER A 153 6.84 7.06 -8.29
C SER A 153 6.57 6.25 -7.02
N ILE A 154 7.62 5.91 -6.26
CA ILE A 154 7.50 5.20 -4.98
C ILE A 154 6.79 6.08 -3.94
N VAL A 155 7.18 7.35 -3.82
CA VAL A 155 6.56 8.30 -2.90
C VAL A 155 5.09 8.53 -3.26
N GLU A 156 4.76 8.78 -4.52
CA GLU A 156 3.39 9.00 -4.99
C GLU A 156 2.49 7.78 -4.73
N LYS A 157 3.02 6.58 -4.91
CA LYS A 157 2.24 5.35 -4.76
C LYS A 157 2.04 4.93 -3.31
N PHE A 158 3.05 5.08 -2.44
CA PHE A 158 3.06 4.46 -1.12
C PHE A 158 3.11 5.44 0.04
N CYS A 159 3.65 6.65 -0.17
CA CYS A 159 3.90 7.59 0.93
C CYS A 159 2.91 8.75 0.99
N GLN A 160 2.31 9.13 -0.14
CA GLN A 160 1.29 10.18 -0.15
C GLN A 160 -0.10 9.60 0.08
N GLU A 161 -0.88 10.23 0.94
CA GLU A 161 -2.31 9.93 1.02
C GLU A 161 -2.96 10.36 -0.30
N LYS A 162 -3.62 9.42 -0.98
CA LYS A 162 -4.45 9.80 -2.13
C LYS A 162 -5.48 10.80 -1.62
N PRO A 163 -5.60 11.99 -2.23
CA PRO A 163 -6.66 12.92 -1.85
C PRO A 163 -7.98 12.18 -1.96
N ALA A 164 -8.78 12.23 -0.90
CA ALA A 164 -10.09 11.59 -0.88
C ALA A 164 -10.84 11.98 -2.16
N PRO A 165 -11.46 11.03 -2.89
CA PRO A 165 -12.15 11.34 -4.12
C PRO A 165 -13.15 12.46 -3.81
N LYS A 166 -12.97 13.63 -4.47
CA LYS A 166 -13.88 14.76 -4.32
C LYS A 166 -15.28 14.20 -4.55
N LYS A 167 -16.12 14.19 -3.50
CA LYS A 167 -17.53 13.81 -3.62
C LYS A 167 -18.06 14.60 -4.79
N ARG A 168 -18.41 13.92 -5.88
CA ARG A 168 -19.07 14.58 -7.04
C ARG A 168 -20.31 15.25 -6.46
N GLY A 169 -20.26 16.57 -6.35
CA GLY A 169 -21.40 17.35 -5.91
C GLY A 169 -22.58 16.94 -6.79
N ARG A 170 -23.72 16.63 -6.17
CA ARG A 170 -24.96 16.34 -6.92
C ARG A 170 -25.14 17.46 -7.94
N PRO A 171 -25.28 17.15 -9.24
CA PRO A 171 -25.43 18.19 -10.26
C PRO A 171 -26.56 19.13 -9.82
N LYS A 172 -26.28 20.43 -9.79
CA LYS A 172 -27.30 21.44 -9.47
C LYS A 172 -28.37 21.29 -10.53
N LYS A 173 -29.61 20.94 -10.14
CA LYS A 173 -30.74 20.90 -11.03
C LYS A 173 -30.86 22.25 -11.74
N SER A 174 -30.95 22.22 -13.06
CA SER A 174 -31.14 23.43 -13.86
C SER A 174 -32.41 24.16 -13.43
N GLU A 175 -32.49 25.47 -13.64
CA GLU A 175 -33.67 26.24 -13.29
C GLU A 175 -34.95 25.71 -13.97
N GLN A 176 -34.83 25.15 -15.17
CA GLN A 176 -35.92 24.48 -15.88
C GLN A 176 -36.40 23.21 -15.17
N GLU A 177 -35.52 22.38 -14.60
CA GLU A 177 -35.93 21.21 -13.81
C GLU A 177 -36.55 21.59 -12.45
N LYS A 178 -36.14 22.74 -11.87
CA LYS A 178 -36.77 23.28 -10.66
C LYS A 178 -38.17 23.80 -10.93
N ALA A 179 -38.37 24.47 -12.07
CA ALA A 179 -39.68 24.96 -12.51
C ALA A 179 -40.67 23.82 -12.83
N GLN A 180 -40.21 22.77 -13.52
CA GLN A 180 -41.05 21.58 -13.79
C GLN A 180 -41.42 20.79 -12.52
N THR A 181 -40.49 20.67 -11.54
CA THR A 181 -40.81 20.02 -10.26
C THR A 181 -41.78 20.84 -9.40
N ALA A 182 -41.72 22.18 -9.48
CA ALA A 182 -42.68 23.07 -8.80
C ALA A 182 -44.08 22.99 -9.43
N ALA A 183 -44.15 22.99 -10.76
CA ALA A 183 -45.44 22.88 -11.52
C ALA A 183 -46.12 21.52 -11.26
N ASN A 184 -45.36 20.41 -11.19
CA ASN A 184 -45.89 19.08 -10.89
C ASN A 184 -46.36 18.95 -9.42
N ARG A 185 -45.75 19.71 -8.48
CA ARG A 185 -46.16 19.73 -7.08
C ARG A 185 -47.46 20.51 -6.87
N GLN A 186 -47.72 21.55 -7.69
CA GLN A 186 -48.99 22.28 -7.69
C GLN A 186 -50.13 21.47 -8.33
N LYS A 187 -49.89 20.75 -9.44
CA LYS A 187 -50.89 19.84 -10.03
C LYS A 187 -51.29 18.69 -9.10
N LYS A 188 -50.37 18.16 -8.27
CA LYS A 188 -50.71 17.14 -7.24
C LYS A 188 -51.49 17.70 -6.06
N LYS A 189 -51.36 19.00 -5.73
CA LYS A 189 -52.18 19.62 -4.63
C LYS A 189 -53.58 19.97 -5.06
N SER A 190 -53.82 20.29 -6.36
CA SER A 190 -55.15 20.56 -6.87
C SER A 190 -56.00 19.30 -7.15
N ALA A 191 -55.35 18.12 -7.29
CA ALA A 191 -56.02 16.84 -7.51
C ALA A 191 -56.45 16.10 -6.23
N SER A 192 -56.12 16.64 -5.01
CA SER A 192 -56.41 16.01 -3.73
C SER A 192 -57.55 16.67 -2.93
N VAL A 193 -58.35 17.56 -3.57
CA VAL A 193 -59.44 18.30 -2.88
C VAL A 193 -60.84 17.80 -3.27
N SER A 194 -60.96 16.63 -3.82
CA SER A 194 -62.30 16.05 -4.07
C SER A 194 -62.27 14.52 -3.96
N ALA A 195 -62.39 13.98 -2.72
CA ALA A 195 -63.01 12.68 -2.45
C ALA A 195 -63.13 12.49 -0.91
N ASP A 196 -64.37 12.34 -0.51
CA ASP A 196 -64.83 12.12 0.86
C ASP A 196 -64.24 10.88 1.55
N GLY A 197 -64.01 11.00 2.83
CA GLY A 197 -64.37 10.10 3.93
C GLY A 197 -63.97 8.63 3.83
N ALA A 198 -62.74 8.27 4.21
CA ALA A 198 -62.48 6.99 4.89
C ALA A 198 -61.07 7.01 5.57
N ALA A 199 -61.04 6.79 6.89
CA ALA A 199 -59.82 6.78 7.69
C ALA A 199 -58.88 5.62 7.31
N PRO A 200 -57.56 5.81 7.17
CA PRO A 200 -56.65 4.72 6.80
C PRO A 200 -56.33 3.84 8.02
N LYS A 201 -56.55 2.52 7.88
CA LYS A 201 -56.11 1.49 8.83
C LYS A 201 -54.56 1.44 8.88
N LYS A 202 -53.99 1.56 10.07
CA LYS A 202 -52.57 1.40 10.38
C LYS A 202 -52.11 -0.03 10.03
N ARG A 203 -51.24 -0.17 9.05
CA ARG A 203 -50.54 -1.44 8.77
C ARG A 203 -49.43 -1.63 9.81
N GLY A 204 -49.56 -2.69 10.61
CA GLY A 204 -48.57 -3.12 11.59
C GLY A 204 -47.30 -3.65 10.94
N ARG A 205 -46.17 -3.31 11.58
CA ARG A 205 -44.80 -3.74 11.19
C ARG A 205 -44.66 -5.25 11.41
N PRO A 206 -44.13 -6.09 10.49
CA PRO A 206 -43.96 -7.52 10.72
C PRO A 206 -42.90 -7.78 11.78
N ARG A 207 -43.25 -8.66 12.76
CA ARG A 207 -42.34 -9.12 13.82
C ARG A 207 -41.29 -10.04 13.26
N LYS A 208 -40.01 -9.79 13.59
CA LYS A 208 -38.88 -10.73 13.32
C LYS A 208 -39.07 -11.97 14.20
N LYS A 209 -39.00 -13.16 13.56
CA LYS A 209 -38.95 -14.46 14.23
C LYS A 209 -37.58 -14.67 14.91
N PRO A 210 -37.51 -15.28 16.11
CA PRO A 210 -36.25 -15.62 16.76
C PRO A 210 -35.65 -16.88 16.10
N LEU A 211 -34.31 -16.89 15.92
CA LEU A 211 -33.55 -18.06 15.50
C LEU A 211 -33.55 -19.12 16.61
N TYR A 212 -33.82 -20.33 16.23
CA TYR A 212 -33.83 -21.52 17.06
C TYR A 212 -32.45 -21.85 17.62
N ALA A 213 -32.40 -22.21 18.91
CA ALA A 213 -31.28 -22.84 19.58
C ALA A 213 -31.27 -24.32 19.24
N GLU A 214 -30.16 -24.82 18.70
CA GLU A 214 -29.94 -26.26 18.55
C GLU A 214 -29.47 -26.90 19.85
N LYS A 215 -30.16 -27.96 20.22
CA LYS A 215 -29.88 -28.81 21.38
C LYS A 215 -28.72 -29.75 21.11
N ASN A 216 -27.76 -29.75 22.03
CA ASN A 216 -26.77 -30.81 22.18
C ASN A 216 -27.46 -32.14 22.45
N THR A 217 -27.12 -33.16 21.67
CA THR A 217 -27.27 -34.56 22.05
C THR A 217 -26.00 -35.31 21.73
N THR A 218 -25.28 -35.67 22.75
CA THR A 218 -24.30 -36.75 22.76
C THR A 218 -25.02 -38.12 22.76
N PRO A 219 -24.46 -39.13 22.09
CA PRO A 219 -24.59 -40.49 22.60
C PRO A 219 -23.25 -41.10 23.00
N ASN A 220 -23.28 -41.72 24.16
CA ASN A 220 -22.33 -42.75 24.61
C ASN A 220 -22.28 -43.94 23.67
N ALA A 221 -21.11 -44.44 23.38
CA ALA A 221 -20.68 -45.84 23.52
C ALA A 221 -19.21 -45.92 23.04
#